data_ea440b8dae8e863ac18edc0b8e2f56f0
#
_entry.id   ea440b8dae8e863ac18edc0b8e2f56f0
#
_cell.length_a   1.000
_cell.length_b   1.000
_cell.length_c   1.000
_cell.angle_alpha   90.00
_cell.angle_beta   90.00
_cell.angle_gamma   90.00
#
_symmetry.space_group_name_H-M   'P 1'
#
loop_
_entity.id
_entity.type
_entity.pdbx_description
1 polymer ?
#
loop_
_entity_poly.entity_id
_entity_poly.type
_entity_poly.pdbx_seq_one_letter_code
_entity_poly.pdbx_strand_id
1 'polypeptide(L)'
;MIENLKIGIFEILSKDDVYRVHTATLEVLERTGVRVEEENALRLLDEIGADVDHSKKIVKIPQHLVEEAIRRSPRTILFAGRNKKKDIRLEGGRVNFGLGEGAVNILETDNISTRPATKMDAANASRLADALPNIDFVMPLFTAQDVPKQVLPLHDLDASLRNTEKPIMVVDFGLDARYLIKMAATVVGGEDKLRERPILGLYSEPVSPLTHGKEHTKNLMTFAKAKLPIVYIPSPACCSTAPATLAGALVQSNAETLSGNVIAQFTEKGAEFVYGSDTSTMDQKTGVFSYGSPEWMIFNVAMAQLGRYYQLPIWSTGGCSDSKILDGQATLEAGLNLFMAAASGANLIHDVGSYLNFGLTGSLELVTICDEVISMITYLLRGIEVTDETLALEVIDKVGPGGHFITQKHTLNYFKKEHWMPTLLDRQMRNNWVKTGSKDLVQRAREKTNEILSKHQPTPLPADVSRDLENTLKQAEKEILGH
;
A
#
# COMPACT_ATOMS: atom_id res chain seq x y z
N MET A 1 8.76 2.62 9.24
CA MET A 1 8.36 1.30 9.84
C MET A 1 8.00 1.45 11.30
N ILE A 2 6.84 0.95 11.72
CA ILE A 2 6.46 0.81 13.13
C ILE A 2 6.70 -0.65 13.52
N GLU A 3 7.67 -0.91 14.39
CA GLU A 3 8.05 -2.29 14.73
C GLU A 3 7.05 -2.99 15.67
N ASN A 4 6.42 -2.25 16.59
CA ASN A 4 5.41 -2.76 17.51
C ASN A 4 4.46 -1.64 17.93
N LEU A 5 3.17 -1.87 17.80
CA LEU A 5 2.14 -1.00 18.36
C LEU A 5 2.12 -1.19 19.89
N LYS A 6 2.53 -0.19 20.66
CA LYS A 6 2.43 -0.23 22.13
C LYS A 6 1.03 0.15 22.63
N ILE A 7 0.28 0.93 21.86
CA ILE A 7 -1.14 1.17 22.10
C ILE A 7 -1.96 0.02 21.49
N GLY A 8 -3.11 -0.29 22.08
CA GLY A 8 -4.01 -1.32 21.54
C GLY A 8 -4.37 -1.05 20.07
N ILE A 9 -4.51 -2.11 19.28
CA ILE A 9 -4.98 -2.03 17.90
C ILE A 9 -6.41 -1.48 17.89
N PHE A 10 -6.67 -0.52 17.01
CA PHE A 10 -8.01 0.04 16.84
C PHE A 10 -8.94 -0.97 16.14
N GLU A 11 -10.08 -1.23 16.73
CA GLU A 11 -11.07 -2.21 16.26
C GLU A 11 -12.47 -1.59 16.26
N ILE A 12 -13.29 -1.98 15.27
CA ILE A 12 -14.67 -1.48 15.08
C ILE A 12 -15.71 -2.59 15.05
N LEU A 13 -15.29 -3.83 14.90
CA LEU A 13 -16.15 -5.02 14.94
C LEU A 13 -15.92 -5.78 16.24
N SER A 14 -16.98 -6.30 16.85
CA SER A 14 -16.84 -7.27 17.91
C SER A 14 -16.32 -8.62 17.36
N LYS A 15 -15.82 -9.50 18.22
CA LYS A 15 -15.40 -10.86 17.81
C LYS A 15 -16.55 -11.65 17.19
N ASP A 16 -17.78 -11.46 17.67
CA ASP A 16 -18.99 -12.08 17.12
C ASP A 16 -19.29 -11.54 15.72
N ASP A 17 -19.17 -10.23 15.49
CA ASP A 17 -19.37 -9.64 14.17
C ASP A 17 -18.33 -10.14 13.16
N VAL A 18 -17.05 -10.25 13.54
CA VAL A 18 -16.01 -10.84 12.71
C VAL A 18 -16.35 -12.28 12.31
N TYR A 19 -16.80 -13.09 13.26
CA TYR A 19 -17.23 -14.47 13.01
C TYR A 19 -18.46 -14.53 12.08
N ARG A 20 -19.45 -13.66 12.29
CA ARG A 20 -20.64 -13.58 11.43
C ARG A 20 -20.33 -13.17 10.01
N VAL A 21 -19.42 -12.18 9.81
CA VAL A 21 -18.94 -11.78 8.49
C VAL A 21 -18.21 -12.94 7.82
N HIS A 22 -17.34 -13.64 8.53
CA HIS A 22 -16.65 -14.82 8.00
C HIS A 22 -17.64 -15.91 7.57
N THR A 23 -18.59 -16.26 8.41
CA THR A 23 -19.60 -17.30 8.09
C THR A 23 -20.45 -16.90 6.88
N ALA A 24 -20.90 -15.64 6.80
CA ALA A 24 -21.63 -15.12 5.65
C ALA A 24 -20.78 -15.14 4.37
N THR A 25 -19.49 -14.88 4.49
CA THR A 25 -18.55 -14.97 3.36
C THR A 25 -18.44 -16.40 2.82
N LEU A 26 -18.31 -17.40 3.70
CA LEU A 26 -18.29 -18.82 3.31
C LEU A 26 -19.60 -19.22 2.62
N GLU A 27 -20.73 -18.75 3.13
CA GLU A 27 -22.04 -19.01 2.53
C GLU A 27 -22.16 -18.38 1.13
N VAL A 28 -21.68 -17.16 0.91
CA VAL A 28 -21.63 -16.53 -0.42
C VAL A 28 -20.78 -17.36 -1.39
N LEU A 29 -19.61 -17.79 -0.99
CA LEU A 29 -18.71 -18.58 -1.84
C LEU A 29 -19.28 -19.96 -2.18
N GLU A 30 -19.99 -20.62 -1.25
CA GLU A 30 -20.57 -21.94 -1.45
C GLU A 30 -21.90 -21.91 -2.23
N ARG A 31 -22.74 -20.88 -2.03
CA ARG A 31 -24.07 -20.80 -2.65
C ARG A 31 -24.09 -20.01 -3.94
N THR A 32 -23.52 -18.79 -3.91
CA THR A 32 -23.49 -17.87 -5.05
C THR A 32 -22.29 -18.17 -5.93
N GLY A 33 -21.12 -18.35 -5.32
CA GLY A 33 -19.85 -18.57 -5.99
C GLY A 33 -19.27 -17.30 -6.61
N VAL A 34 -18.23 -17.49 -7.41
CA VAL A 34 -17.52 -16.44 -8.15
C VAL A 34 -17.45 -16.79 -9.63
N ARG A 35 -17.40 -15.79 -10.49
CA ARG A 35 -17.10 -15.99 -11.92
C ARG A 35 -15.58 -16.01 -12.11
N VAL A 36 -15.07 -16.99 -12.85
CA VAL A 36 -13.64 -17.14 -13.16
C VAL A 36 -13.44 -17.21 -14.66
N GLU A 37 -12.80 -16.21 -15.25
CA GLU A 37 -12.62 -16.10 -16.70
C GLU A 37 -11.36 -16.82 -17.22
N GLU A 38 -10.42 -17.18 -16.33
CA GLU A 38 -9.17 -17.85 -16.67
C GLU A 38 -9.34 -19.37 -16.68
N GLU A 39 -9.07 -20.01 -17.83
CA GLU A 39 -9.36 -21.44 -18.06
C GLU A 39 -8.52 -22.41 -17.21
N ASN A 40 -7.26 -22.04 -16.88
CA ASN A 40 -6.44 -22.90 -16.01
C ASN A 40 -6.89 -22.80 -14.56
N ALA A 41 -7.38 -21.64 -14.13
CA ALA A 41 -7.98 -21.47 -12.81
C ALA A 41 -9.30 -22.25 -12.70
N LEU A 42 -10.15 -22.21 -13.72
CA LEU A 42 -11.38 -23.05 -13.76
C LEU A 42 -11.06 -24.52 -13.61
N ARG A 43 -10.11 -25.05 -14.39
CA ARG A 43 -9.69 -26.46 -14.30
C ARG A 43 -9.10 -26.79 -12.93
N LEU A 44 -8.25 -25.93 -12.41
CA LEU A 44 -7.68 -26.11 -11.08
C LEU A 44 -8.78 -26.22 -10.00
N LEU A 45 -9.77 -25.32 -10.04
CA LEU A 45 -10.86 -25.30 -9.06
C LEU A 45 -11.75 -26.54 -9.17
N ASP A 46 -12.01 -27.04 -10.38
CA ASP A 46 -12.72 -28.30 -10.61
C ASP A 46 -11.92 -29.51 -10.05
N GLU A 47 -10.64 -29.59 -10.37
CA GLU A 47 -9.74 -30.65 -9.89
C GLU A 47 -9.65 -30.76 -8.37
N ILE A 48 -9.74 -29.62 -7.66
CA ILE A 48 -9.68 -29.60 -6.18
C ILE A 48 -11.07 -29.83 -5.52
N GLY A 49 -12.13 -30.00 -6.31
CA GLY A 49 -13.46 -30.36 -5.84
C GLY A 49 -14.41 -29.19 -5.59
N ALA A 50 -14.18 -28.02 -6.20
CA ALA A 50 -15.20 -26.98 -6.27
C ALA A 50 -16.31 -27.36 -7.27
N ASP A 51 -17.53 -26.83 -7.09
CA ASP A 51 -18.65 -27.02 -8.02
C ASP A 51 -18.53 -26.00 -9.16
N VAL A 52 -18.13 -26.47 -10.36
CA VAL A 52 -17.81 -25.61 -11.52
C VAL A 52 -18.83 -25.77 -12.64
N ASP A 53 -19.58 -24.71 -12.92
CA ASP A 53 -20.36 -24.57 -14.15
C ASP A 53 -19.47 -23.98 -15.27
N HIS A 54 -18.83 -24.83 -16.05
CA HIS A 54 -17.93 -24.42 -17.14
C HIS A 54 -18.64 -23.57 -18.21
N SER A 55 -19.96 -23.76 -18.41
CA SER A 55 -20.72 -23.03 -19.42
C SER A 55 -20.93 -21.56 -19.05
N LYS A 56 -21.12 -21.29 -17.75
CA LYS A 56 -21.30 -19.96 -17.17
C LYS A 56 -20.02 -19.39 -16.55
N LYS A 57 -18.98 -20.22 -16.43
CA LYS A 57 -17.74 -19.92 -15.71
C LYS A 57 -17.98 -19.52 -14.25
N ILE A 58 -18.97 -20.11 -13.60
CA ILE A 58 -19.30 -19.91 -12.20
C ILE A 58 -18.72 -21.04 -11.36
N VAL A 59 -18.03 -20.68 -10.31
CA VAL A 59 -17.38 -21.62 -9.39
C VAL A 59 -17.94 -21.39 -7.99
N LYS A 60 -18.55 -22.41 -7.42
CA LYS A 60 -18.98 -22.44 -6.02
C LYS A 60 -17.92 -23.15 -5.21
N ILE A 61 -17.37 -22.44 -4.24
CA ILE A 61 -16.21 -22.91 -3.48
C ILE A 61 -16.67 -23.42 -2.11
N PRO A 62 -16.57 -24.74 -1.83
CA PRO A 62 -16.90 -25.30 -0.52
C PRO A 62 -16.06 -24.70 0.60
N GLN A 63 -16.66 -24.53 1.79
CA GLN A 63 -16.04 -23.89 2.95
C GLN A 63 -14.68 -24.49 3.31
N HIS A 64 -14.54 -25.82 3.26
CA HIS A 64 -13.29 -26.50 3.62
C HIS A 64 -12.10 -26.11 2.71
N LEU A 65 -12.34 -25.78 1.43
CA LEU A 65 -11.29 -25.31 0.50
C LEU A 65 -10.82 -23.90 0.86
N VAL A 66 -11.74 -23.02 1.27
CA VAL A 66 -11.41 -21.67 1.74
C VAL A 66 -10.58 -21.74 3.02
N GLU A 67 -11.02 -22.54 3.99
CA GLU A 67 -10.28 -22.73 5.25
C GLU A 67 -8.91 -23.39 5.03
N GLU A 68 -8.82 -24.32 4.08
CA GLU A 68 -7.54 -24.94 3.71
C GLU A 68 -6.60 -23.92 3.06
N ALA A 69 -7.07 -23.06 2.19
CA ALA A 69 -6.28 -21.99 1.60
C ALA A 69 -5.74 -21.02 2.69
N ILE A 70 -6.58 -20.62 3.65
CA ILE A 70 -6.15 -19.80 4.79
C ILE A 70 -5.05 -20.52 5.60
N ARG A 71 -5.18 -21.83 5.84
CA ARG A 71 -4.15 -22.61 6.57
C ARG A 71 -2.83 -22.76 5.80
N ARG A 72 -2.88 -22.83 4.47
CA ARG A 72 -1.70 -22.94 3.59
C ARG A 72 -0.91 -21.65 3.48
N SER A 73 -1.57 -20.50 3.65
CA SER A 73 -0.97 -19.19 3.50
C SER A 73 0.09 -18.89 4.55
N PRO A 74 1.26 -18.33 4.19
CA PRO A 74 2.31 -17.97 5.13
C PRO A 74 1.86 -16.84 6.05
N ARG A 75 2.30 -16.91 7.32
CA ARG A 75 2.01 -15.90 8.35
C ARG A 75 3.00 -14.73 8.32
N THR A 76 4.11 -14.94 7.67
CA THR A 76 5.20 -13.96 7.53
C THR A 76 5.68 -13.97 6.08
N ILE A 77 5.83 -12.79 5.50
CA ILE A 77 6.34 -12.59 4.15
C ILE A 77 7.57 -11.67 4.23
N LEU A 78 8.66 -12.05 3.58
CA LEU A 78 9.77 -11.16 3.31
C LEU A 78 9.49 -10.37 2.04
N PHE A 79 9.56 -9.04 2.11
CA PHE A 79 9.56 -8.19 0.92
C PHE A 79 10.90 -7.46 0.90
N ALA A 80 11.78 -7.86 -0.01
CA ALA A 80 13.19 -7.48 0.01
C ALA A 80 13.44 -6.21 -0.81
N GLY A 81 14.32 -5.35 -0.31
CA GLY A 81 14.89 -4.28 -1.11
C GLY A 81 16.13 -4.74 -1.89
N ARG A 82 16.54 -3.98 -2.91
CA ARG A 82 17.88 -4.15 -3.52
C ARG A 82 18.99 -4.02 -2.47
N ASN A 83 18.78 -3.15 -1.50
CA ASN A 83 19.62 -3.02 -0.32
C ASN A 83 18.99 -3.78 0.85
N LYS A 84 19.74 -4.75 1.43
CA LYS A 84 19.27 -5.55 2.56
C LYS A 84 18.81 -4.75 3.78
N LYS A 85 19.30 -3.52 3.97
CA LYS A 85 18.88 -2.62 5.04
C LYS A 85 17.47 -2.05 4.83
N LYS A 86 16.92 -2.21 3.63
CA LYS A 86 15.59 -1.78 3.24
C LYS A 86 14.58 -2.94 3.20
N ASP A 87 14.99 -4.14 3.60
CA ASP A 87 14.06 -5.29 3.69
C ASP A 87 12.97 -5.00 4.70
N ILE A 88 11.75 -5.39 4.36
CA ILE A 88 10.60 -5.34 5.26
C ILE A 88 10.04 -6.75 5.46
N ARG A 89 9.46 -6.98 6.64
CA ARG A 89 8.78 -8.22 6.98
C ARG A 89 7.33 -7.93 7.32
N LEU A 90 6.44 -8.63 6.65
CA LEU A 90 5.02 -8.53 6.89
C LEU A 90 4.65 -9.58 7.94
N GLU A 91 4.58 -9.16 9.20
CA GLU A 91 4.32 -10.03 10.35
C GLU A 91 3.81 -9.25 11.55
N GLY A 92 2.94 -9.85 12.34
CA GLY A 92 2.47 -9.31 13.60
C GLY A 92 1.92 -7.88 13.47
N GLY A 93 2.33 -6.99 14.35
CA GLY A 93 1.94 -5.57 14.37
C GLY A 93 2.93 -4.63 13.65
N ARG A 94 3.78 -5.13 12.77
CA ARG A 94 4.68 -4.29 11.96
C ARG A 94 3.90 -3.57 10.87
N VAL A 95 4.03 -2.25 10.82
CA VAL A 95 3.36 -1.40 9.82
C VAL A 95 4.41 -0.76 8.93
N ASN A 96 4.26 -0.92 7.62
CA ASN A 96 5.12 -0.37 6.60
C ASN A 96 4.30 0.49 5.65
N PHE A 97 4.86 1.59 5.17
CA PHE A 97 4.20 2.59 4.34
C PHE A 97 4.82 2.67 2.96
N GLY A 98 4.00 2.83 1.93
CA GLY A 98 4.48 2.93 0.55
C GLY A 98 3.61 3.80 -0.34
N LEU A 99 4.14 4.12 -1.52
CA LEU A 99 3.38 4.84 -2.54
C LEU A 99 2.26 3.97 -3.11
N GLY A 100 1.31 4.60 -3.80
CA GLY A 100 0.38 3.95 -4.71
C GLY A 100 0.86 3.99 -6.16
N GLU A 101 0.07 3.41 -7.07
CA GLU A 101 0.35 3.39 -8.50
C GLU A 101 -0.92 3.69 -9.29
N GLY A 102 -0.81 4.48 -10.37
CA GLY A 102 -1.93 4.68 -11.29
C GLY A 102 -2.33 6.14 -11.56
N ALA A 103 -1.71 7.13 -10.90
CA ALA A 103 -1.99 8.53 -11.20
C ALA A 103 -1.58 8.88 -12.64
N VAL A 104 -2.57 9.19 -13.48
CA VAL A 104 -2.36 9.52 -14.90
C VAL A 104 -1.96 10.97 -15.12
N ASN A 105 -2.15 11.83 -14.13
CA ASN A 105 -1.76 13.24 -14.14
C ASN A 105 -0.90 13.59 -12.92
N ILE A 106 -0.08 14.63 -13.08
CA ILE A 106 0.63 15.28 -12.00
C ILE A 106 0.09 16.70 -11.77
N LEU A 107 -0.06 17.08 -10.52
CA LEU A 107 -0.40 18.45 -10.12
C LEU A 107 0.81 19.35 -10.30
N GLU A 108 0.64 20.46 -11.03
CA GLU A 108 1.70 21.43 -11.29
C GLU A 108 2.00 22.34 -10.09
N THR A 109 3.10 23.06 -10.17
CA THR A 109 3.58 23.91 -9.08
C THR A 109 2.68 25.11 -8.76
N ASP A 110 1.76 25.47 -9.64
CA ASP A 110 0.74 26.49 -9.37
C ASP A 110 -0.38 25.98 -8.44
N ASN A 111 -0.37 24.70 -8.12
CA ASN A 111 -1.38 24.01 -7.30
C ASN A 111 -2.79 24.06 -7.88
N ILE A 112 -2.95 24.19 -9.19
CA ILE A 112 -4.24 24.27 -9.90
C ILE A 112 -4.20 23.44 -11.18
N SER A 113 -3.20 23.66 -12.05
CA SER A 113 -3.09 22.97 -13.32
C SER A 113 -2.54 21.55 -13.17
N THR A 114 -2.94 20.70 -14.09
CA THR A 114 -2.43 19.33 -14.20
C THR A 114 -1.93 19.06 -15.61
N ARG A 115 -0.96 18.18 -15.73
CA ARG A 115 -0.53 17.62 -17.03
C ARG A 115 -0.48 16.11 -16.98
N PRO A 116 -0.51 15.43 -18.14
CA PRO A 116 -0.21 14.00 -18.20
C PRO A 116 1.13 13.68 -17.55
N ALA A 117 1.16 12.61 -16.75
CA ALA A 117 2.36 12.13 -16.11
C ALA A 117 3.28 11.44 -17.14
N THR A 118 4.58 11.49 -16.91
CA THR A 118 5.62 10.90 -17.76
C THR A 118 6.40 9.83 -17.01
N LYS A 119 7.16 8.99 -17.74
CA LYS A 119 8.11 8.05 -17.14
C LYS A 119 9.11 8.76 -16.21
N MET A 120 9.49 10.00 -16.51
CA MET A 120 10.37 10.79 -15.65
C MET A 120 9.69 11.16 -14.32
N ASP A 121 8.38 11.42 -14.33
CA ASP A 121 7.64 11.70 -13.09
C ASP A 121 7.59 10.44 -12.20
N ALA A 122 7.38 9.26 -12.78
CA ALA A 122 7.46 7.98 -12.06
C ALA A 122 8.86 7.74 -11.47
N ALA A 123 9.91 8.06 -12.21
CA ALA A 123 11.30 7.99 -11.74
C ALA A 123 11.56 8.97 -10.57
N ASN A 124 11.06 10.21 -10.68
CA ASN A 124 11.19 11.22 -9.62
C ASN A 124 10.42 10.83 -8.36
N ALA A 125 9.21 10.27 -8.48
CA ALA A 125 8.42 9.78 -7.35
C ALA A 125 9.15 8.63 -6.63
N SER A 126 9.69 7.67 -7.38
CA SER A 126 10.46 6.56 -6.82
C SER A 126 11.72 7.04 -6.09
N ARG A 127 12.44 8.03 -6.66
CA ARG A 127 13.63 8.63 -6.06
C ARG A 127 13.30 9.46 -4.81
N LEU A 128 12.20 10.21 -4.83
CA LEU A 128 11.70 10.92 -3.65
C LEU A 128 11.36 9.94 -2.53
N ALA A 129 10.60 8.89 -2.84
CA ALA A 129 10.23 7.84 -1.88
C ALA A 129 11.46 7.10 -1.32
N ASP A 130 12.49 6.87 -2.14
CA ASP A 130 13.75 6.24 -1.67
C ASP A 130 14.44 7.07 -0.59
N ALA A 131 14.43 8.40 -0.73
CA ALA A 131 15.02 9.34 0.23
C ALA A 131 14.21 9.53 1.50
N LEU A 132 12.88 9.46 1.41
CA LEU A 132 12.00 9.75 2.55
C LEU A 132 12.07 8.62 3.59
N PRO A 133 12.33 8.96 4.88
CA PRO A 133 12.64 7.96 5.90
C PRO A 133 11.44 7.11 6.34
N ASN A 134 10.23 7.61 6.16
CA ASN A 134 9.01 6.93 6.59
C ASN A 134 8.26 6.21 5.46
N ILE A 135 8.81 6.20 4.25
CA ILE A 135 8.33 5.38 3.14
C ILE A 135 9.18 4.11 3.10
N ASP A 136 8.58 2.95 3.19
CA ASP A 136 9.27 1.66 3.33
C ASP A 136 9.30 0.85 2.03
N PHE A 137 8.30 0.99 1.15
CA PHE A 137 8.25 0.37 -0.17
C PHE A 137 7.74 1.35 -1.24
N VAL A 138 7.95 1.02 -2.50
CA VAL A 138 7.60 1.88 -3.63
C VAL A 138 6.59 1.17 -4.54
N MET A 139 5.59 1.90 -4.98
CA MET A 139 4.82 1.64 -6.19
C MET A 139 5.08 2.79 -7.15
N PRO A 140 5.11 2.57 -8.48
CA PRO A 140 5.25 3.64 -9.45
C PRO A 140 4.05 4.59 -9.39
N LEU A 141 4.16 5.69 -8.63
CA LEU A 141 3.06 6.62 -8.37
C LEU A 141 2.37 7.07 -9.65
N PHE A 142 3.16 7.43 -10.65
CA PHE A 142 2.68 7.94 -11.92
C PHE A 142 2.71 6.86 -12.99
N THR A 143 1.61 6.76 -13.71
CA THR A 143 1.47 5.94 -14.90
C THR A 143 1.94 6.75 -16.11
N ALA A 144 3.04 6.31 -16.74
CA ALA A 144 3.69 7.02 -17.84
C ALA A 144 2.78 7.17 -19.08
N GLN A 145 2.36 8.41 -19.40
CA GLN A 145 1.51 8.69 -20.57
C GLN A 145 2.32 8.98 -21.84
N ASP A 146 3.63 9.02 -21.75
CA ASP A 146 4.59 9.26 -22.86
C ASP A 146 5.14 7.96 -23.46
N VAL A 147 4.56 6.79 -23.10
CA VAL A 147 4.91 5.47 -23.64
C VAL A 147 3.68 4.74 -24.18
N PRO A 148 3.84 3.72 -25.06
CA PRO A 148 2.72 2.94 -25.56
C PRO A 148 1.97 2.22 -24.44
N LYS A 149 0.63 2.28 -24.44
CA LYS A 149 -0.22 1.74 -23.37
C LYS A 149 0.02 0.26 -23.07
N GLN A 150 0.31 -0.54 -24.11
CA GLN A 150 0.49 -1.98 -23.97
C GLN A 150 1.73 -2.37 -23.17
N VAL A 151 2.73 -1.50 -23.08
CA VAL A 151 4.02 -1.74 -22.39
C VAL A 151 4.25 -0.83 -21.19
N LEU A 152 3.24 -0.05 -20.86
CA LEU A 152 3.28 0.93 -19.77
C LEU A 152 3.80 0.34 -18.44
N PRO A 153 3.33 -0.83 -17.93
CA PRO A 153 3.83 -1.38 -16.66
C PRO A 153 5.33 -1.71 -16.70
N LEU A 154 5.89 -2.00 -17.87
CA LEU A 154 7.33 -2.25 -18.02
C LEU A 154 8.14 -0.97 -17.80
N HIS A 155 7.66 0.16 -18.32
CA HIS A 155 8.32 1.45 -18.15
C HIS A 155 8.23 1.98 -16.72
N ASP A 156 7.08 1.77 -16.08
CA ASP A 156 6.85 2.16 -14.68
C ASP A 156 7.74 1.33 -13.75
N LEU A 157 7.86 0.02 -14.00
CA LEU A 157 8.80 -0.84 -13.28
C LEU A 157 10.27 -0.46 -13.55
N ASP A 158 10.66 -0.20 -14.81
CA ASP A 158 12.03 0.23 -15.15
C ASP A 158 12.38 1.54 -14.43
N ALA A 159 11.46 2.50 -14.40
CA ALA A 159 11.64 3.76 -13.67
C ALA A 159 11.91 3.52 -12.18
N SER A 160 11.16 2.62 -11.55
CA SER A 160 11.33 2.29 -10.13
C SER A 160 12.60 1.48 -9.86
N LEU A 161 12.89 0.43 -10.63
CA LEU A 161 14.11 -0.40 -10.47
C LEU A 161 15.39 0.42 -10.50
N ARG A 162 15.42 1.52 -11.29
CA ARG A 162 16.58 2.41 -11.40
C ARG A 162 16.65 3.46 -10.29
N ASN A 163 15.52 3.81 -9.67
CA ASN A 163 15.39 4.98 -8.81
C ASN A 163 15.03 4.67 -7.35
N THR A 164 15.04 3.40 -6.93
CA THR A 164 14.93 3.02 -5.52
C THR A 164 15.74 1.79 -5.17
N GLU A 165 16.16 1.69 -3.91
CA GLU A 165 16.73 0.49 -3.30
C GLU A 165 15.70 -0.26 -2.44
N LYS A 166 14.48 0.28 -2.27
CA LYS A 166 13.38 -0.28 -1.48
C LYS A 166 12.66 -1.38 -2.25
N PRO A 167 11.83 -2.23 -1.57
CA PRO A 167 10.93 -3.18 -2.24
C PRO A 167 9.98 -2.47 -3.21
N ILE A 168 9.65 -3.13 -4.32
CA ILE A 168 8.77 -2.57 -5.36
C ILE A 168 7.54 -3.45 -5.53
N MET A 169 6.35 -2.87 -5.38
CA MET A 169 5.07 -3.46 -5.75
C MET A 169 4.62 -2.83 -7.07
N VAL A 170 4.08 -3.62 -8.01
CA VAL A 170 3.59 -3.10 -9.29
C VAL A 170 2.20 -3.59 -9.62
N VAL A 171 1.44 -2.76 -10.30
CA VAL A 171 0.15 -3.12 -10.92
C VAL A 171 0.40 -3.71 -12.30
N ASP A 172 -0.27 -4.81 -12.62
CA ASP A 172 -0.07 -5.48 -13.91
C ASP A 172 -0.80 -4.83 -15.09
N PHE A 173 -1.84 -4.05 -14.85
CA PHE A 173 -2.72 -3.46 -15.87
C PHE A 173 -3.09 -4.43 -17.00
N GLY A 174 -3.17 -5.74 -16.71
CA GLY A 174 -3.47 -6.78 -17.69
C GLY A 174 -2.27 -7.22 -18.55
N LEU A 175 -1.08 -6.70 -18.32
CA LEU A 175 0.16 -7.17 -18.95
C LEU A 175 0.52 -8.57 -18.44
N ASP A 176 1.07 -9.42 -19.32
CA ASP A 176 1.61 -10.72 -18.89
C ASP A 176 2.76 -10.52 -17.88
N ALA A 177 2.51 -10.90 -16.64
CA ALA A 177 3.39 -10.67 -15.50
C ALA A 177 4.77 -11.35 -15.63
N ARG A 178 4.94 -12.31 -16.55
CA ARG A 178 6.25 -12.95 -16.82
C ARG A 178 7.29 -11.93 -17.25
N TYR A 179 6.90 -10.87 -17.96
CA TYR A 179 7.82 -9.80 -18.34
C TYR A 179 8.30 -9.00 -17.14
N LEU A 180 7.41 -8.69 -16.18
CA LEU A 180 7.75 -7.98 -14.94
C LEU A 180 8.72 -8.82 -14.10
N ILE A 181 8.46 -10.12 -13.94
CA ILE A 181 9.34 -11.06 -13.22
C ILE A 181 10.72 -11.12 -13.90
N LYS A 182 10.78 -11.21 -15.24
CA LYS A 182 12.03 -11.24 -15.99
C LYS A 182 12.86 -9.98 -15.77
N MET A 183 12.24 -8.80 -15.74
CA MET A 183 12.94 -7.53 -15.46
C MET A 183 13.54 -7.52 -14.05
N ALA A 184 12.78 -7.90 -13.03
CA ALA A 184 13.25 -7.96 -11.65
C ALA A 184 14.35 -9.03 -11.48
N ALA A 185 14.18 -10.20 -12.10
CA ALA A 185 15.19 -11.27 -12.12
C ALA A 185 16.52 -10.80 -12.75
N THR A 186 16.45 -10.01 -13.83
CA THR A 186 17.64 -9.40 -14.45
C THR A 186 18.42 -8.56 -13.44
N VAL A 187 17.72 -7.77 -12.61
CA VAL A 187 18.36 -6.89 -11.61
C VAL A 187 19.08 -7.68 -10.51
N VAL A 188 18.51 -8.79 -10.07
CA VAL A 188 19.09 -9.60 -8.96
C VAL A 188 19.98 -10.73 -9.45
N GLY A 189 20.04 -10.99 -10.76
CA GLY A 189 20.88 -12.01 -11.40
C GLY A 189 20.26 -13.41 -11.46
N GLY A 190 18.93 -13.49 -11.67
CA GLY A 190 18.17 -14.70 -11.98
C GLY A 190 16.93 -14.91 -11.11
N GLU A 191 16.02 -15.78 -11.60
CA GLU A 191 14.73 -16.06 -10.93
C GLU A 191 14.91 -16.73 -9.56
N ASP A 192 15.90 -17.61 -9.39
CA ASP A 192 16.16 -18.25 -8.10
C ASP A 192 16.57 -17.22 -7.04
N LYS A 193 17.42 -16.25 -7.41
CA LYS A 193 17.79 -15.16 -6.52
C LYS A 193 16.62 -14.22 -6.22
N LEU A 194 15.74 -14.01 -7.20
CA LEU A 194 14.51 -13.23 -7.00
C LEU A 194 13.57 -13.95 -6.02
N ARG A 195 13.45 -15.28 -6.11
CA ARG A 195 12.65 -16.10 -5.18
C ARG A 195 13.21 -16.07 -3.75
N GLU A 196 14.55 -16.14 -3.61
CA GLU A 196 15.21 -16.07 -2.29
C GLU A 196 15.05 -14.68 -1.64
N ARG A 197 15.06 -13.64 -2.45
CA ARG A 197 14.95 -12.23 -2.04
C ARG A 197 14.02 -11.48 -2.98
N PRO A 198 12.69 -11.54 -2.75
CA PRO A 198 11.69 -10.94 -3.60
C PRO A 198 11.73 -9.41 -3.51
N ILE A 199 12.37 -8.76 -4.49
CA ILE A 199 12.40 -7.30 -4.61
C ILE A 199 11.17 -6.76 -5.34
N LEU A 200 10.36 -7.64 -5.92
CA LEU A 200 9.15 -7.35 -6.68
C LEU A 200 7.97 -8.08 -6.06
N GLY A 201 6.86 -7.38 -5.89
CA GLY A 201 5.53 -7.93 -5.58
C GLY A 201 4.51 -7.53 -6.63
N LEU A 202 3.43 -8.27 -6.74
CA LEU A 202 2.28 -7.99 -7.60
C LEU A 202 1.15 -7.36 -6.79
N TYR A 203 0.62 -6.25 -7.29
CA TYR A 203 -0.72 -5.78 -6.97
C TYR A 203 -1.65 -6.04 -8.16
N SER A 204 -2.74 -6.73 -7.92
CA SER A 204 -3.73 -7.04 -8.94
C SER A 204 -5.12 -7.14 -8.32
N GLU A 205 -6.17 -6.99 -9.11
CA GLU A 205 -7.54 -6.89 -8.61
C GLU A 205 -8.49 -7.85 -9.34
N PRO A 206 -9.42 -8.48 -8.60
CA PRO A 206 -10.61 -9.04 -9.22
C PRO A 206 -11.54 -7.92 -9.69
N VAL A 207 -12.48 -8.25 -10.56
CA VAL A 207 -13.50 -7.32 -11.04
C VAL A 207 -14.76 -7.49 -10.18
N SER A 208 -15.06 -6.50 -9.34
CA SER A 208 -16.26 -6.53 -8.50
C SER A 208 -17.55 -6.30 -9.33
N PRO A 209 -18.64 -7.04 -9.09
CA PRO A 209 -18.81 -8.04 -8.04
C PRO A 209 -18.35 -9.46 -8.45
N LEU A 210 -17.67 -10.14 -7.53
CA LEU A 210 -17.41 -11.57 -7.51
C LEU A 210 -16.86 -12.17 -8.82
N THR A 211 -15.97 -11.44 -9.53
CA THR A 211 -15.45 -11.87 -10.83
C THR A 211 -13.92 -11.83 -10.87
N HIS A 212 -13.29 -12.94 -11.20
CA HIS A 212 -11.86 -13.08 -11.45
C HIS A 212 -11.59 -12.94 -12.94
N GLY A 213 -11.11 -11.77 -13.35
CA GLY A 213 -10.79 -11.45 -14.75
C GLY A 213 -9.64 -12.30 -15.28
N LYS A 214 -9.65 -12.59 -16.58
CA LYS A 214 -8.73 -13.55 -17.21
C LYS A 214 -7.26 -13.22 -16.98
N GLU A 215 -6.83 -12.01 -17.34
CA GLU A 215 -5.39 -11.64 -17.29
C GLU A 215 -4.91 -11.48 -15.84
N HIS A 216 -5.69 -10.83 -14.99
CA HIS A 216 -5.37 -10.66 -13.57
C HIS A 216 -5.27 -12.00 -12.82
N THR A 217 -6.18 -12.94 -13.10
CA THR A 217 -6.13 -14.30 -12.53
C THR A 217 -4.91 -15.08 -13.04
N LYS A 218 -4.59 -14.96 -14.34
CA LYS A 218 -3.37 -15.56 -14.91
C LYS A 218 -2.12 -15.01 -14.21
N ASN A 219 -2.06 -13.70 -13.96
CA ASN A 219 -0.94 -13.04 -13.31
C ASN A 219 -0.82 -13.44 -11.83
N LEU A 220 -1.96 -13.53 -11.10
CA LEU A 220 -2.02 -14.12 -9.76
C LEU A 220 -1.36 -15.51 -9.72
N MET A 221 -1.77 -16.42 -10.63
CA MET A 221 -1.20 -17.78 -10.72
C MET A 221 0.30 -17.76 -11.10
N THR A 222 0.71 -16.82 -11.93
CA THR A 222 2.12 -16.67 -12.36
C THR A 222 3.02 -16.27 -11.19
N PHE A 223 2.61 -15.28 -10.40
CA PHE A 223 3.35 -14.85 -9.21
C PHE A 223 3.34 -15.90 -8.10
N ALA A 224 2.20 -16.62 -7.93
CA ALA A 224 2.13 -17.73 -6.99
C ALA A 224 3.19 -18.81 -7.30
N LYS A 225 3.30 -19.25 -8.57
CA LYS A 225 4.32 -20.21 -9.02
C LYS A 225 5.75 -19.70 -8.84
N ALA A 226 5.96 -18.39 -9.03
CA ALA A 226 7.26 -17.75 -8.83
C ALA A 226 7.62 -17.59 -7.34
N LYS A 227 6.67 -17.78 -6.42
CA LYS A 227 6.81 -17.54 -4.96
C LYS A 227 7.24 -16.12 -4.64
N LEU A 228 6.55 -15.18 -5.25
CA LEU A 228 6.74 -13.75 -5.03
C LEU A 228 5.52 -13.17 -4.28
N PRO A 229 5.68 -12.08 -3.51
CA PRO A 229 4.58 -11.45 -2.80
C PRO A 229 3.42 -11.05 -3.71
N ILE A 230 2.20 -11.35 -3.28
CA ILE A 230 0.98 -11.11 -4.03
C ILE A 230 -0.01 -10.33 -3.16
N VAL A 231 -0.43 -9.18 -3.64
CA VAL A 231 -1.62 -8.46 -3.21
C VAL A 231 -2.67 -8.65 -4.30
N TYR A 232 -3.73 -9.40 -4.00
CA TYR A 232 -4.84 -9.62 -4.93
C TYR A 232 -6.14 -9.32 -4.19
N ILE A 233 -6.58 -8.07 -4.30
CA ILE A 233 -7.62 -7.49 -3.46
C ILE A 233 -8.65 -6.73 -4.30
N PRO A 234 -9.93 -6.74 -3.89
CA PRO A 234 -10.99 -6.02 -4.60
C PRO A 234 -11.09 -4.55 -4.19
N SER A 235 -11.62 -3.73 -5.10
CA SER A 235 -11.97 -2.32 -4.88
C SER A 235 -13.45 -2.04 -5.16
N PRO A 236 -14.41 -2.74 -4.53
CA PRO A 236 -15.82 -2.51 -4.78
C PRO A 236 -16.29 -1.19 -4.15
N ALA A 237 -17.26 -0.55 -4.82
CA ALA A 237 -17.92 0.66 -4.34
C ALA A 237 -19.34 0.34 -3.83
N CYS A 238 -19.63 0.64 -2.58
CA CYS A 238 -20.99 0.55 -2.05
C CYS A 238 -21.97 1.31 -2.94
N CYS A 239 -23.17 0.78 -3.10
CA CYS A 239 -24.24 1.31 -3.96
C CYS A 239 -23.97 1.21 -5.47
N SER A 240 -22.83 0.67 -5.91
CA SER A 240 -22.50 0.45 -7.32
C SER A 240 -22.11 -1.00 -7.55
N THR A 241 -20.86 -1.38 -7.23
CA THR A 241 -20.33 -2.73 -7.41
C THR A 241 -20.33 -3.57 -6.14
N ALA A 242 -20.90 -3.05 -5.05
CA ALA A 242 -21.17 -3.75 -3.80
C ALA A 242 -22.53 -3.35 -3.21
N PRO A 243 -23.09 -4.14 -2.27
CA PRO A 243 -24.30 -3.76 -1.54
C PRO A 243 -24.19 -2.37 -0.88
N ALA A 244 -25.34 -1.71 -0.71
CA ALA A 244 -25.38 -0.40 -0.04
C ALA A 244 -25.05 -0.45 1.46
N THR A 245 -25.22 -1.62 2.09
CA THR A 245 -24.88 -1.80 3.50
C THR A 245 -23.40 -2.11 3.67
N LEU A 246 -22.75 -1.44 4.64
CA LEU A 246 -21.31 -1.66 4.89
C LEU A 246 -21.00 -3.13 5.21
N ALA A 247 -21.84 -3.78 6.03
CA ALA A 247 -21.66 -5.21 6.33
C ALA A 247 -21.76 -6.11 5.09
N GLY A 248 -22.71 -5.83 4.19
CA GLY A 248 -22.86 -6.58 2.93
C GLY A 248 -21.66 -6.39 1.99
N ALA A 249 -21.18 -5.15 1.86
CA ALA A 249 -19.98 -4.85 1.08
C ALA A 249 -18.73 -5.52 1.69
N LEU A 250 -18.60 -5.54 3.02
CA LEU A 250 -17.52 -6.24 3.72
C LEU A 250 -17.54 -7.76 3.44
N VAL A 251 -18.73 -8.40 3.47
CA VAL A 251 -18.89 -9.83 3.13
C VAL A 251 -18.45 -10.10 1.68
N GLN A 252 -18.88 -9.27 0.72
CA GLN A 252 -18.50 -9.43 -0.68
C GLN A 252 -16.99 -9.24 -0.88
N SER A 253 -16.40 -8.17 -0.33
CA SER A 253 -14.95 -7.92 -0.41
C SER A 253 -14.14 -9.07 0.15
N ASN A 254 -14.55 -9.59 1.30
CA ASN A 254 -13.92 -10.74 1.92
C ASN A 254 -14.05 -12.02 1.04
N ALA A 255 -15.20 -12.22 0.36
CA ALA A 255 -15.39 -13.33 -0.55
C ALA A 255 -14.48 -13.25 -1.79
N GLU A 256 -14.35 -12.06 -2.37
CA GLU A 256 -13.46 -11.82 -3.52
C GLU A 256 -11.99 -12.04 -3.15
N THR A 257 -11.55 -11.56 -1.99
CA THR A 257 -10.17 -11.74 -1.52
C THR A 257 -9.88 -13.21 -1.18
N LEU A 258 -10.77 -13.89 -0.45
CA LEU A 258 -10.56 -15.29 -0.06
C LEU A 258 -10.63 -16.25 -1.24
N SER A 259 -11.50 -16.01 -2.24
CA SER A 259 -11.51 -16.83 -3.48
C SER A 259 -10.22 -16.63 -4.29
N GLY A 260 -9.66 -15.43 -4.34
CA GLY A 260 -8.32 -15.17 -4.89
C GLY A 260 -7.22 -15.94 -4.14
N ASN A 261 -7.30 -15.98 -2.80
CA ASN A 261 -6.38 -16.78 -1.99
C ASN A 261 -6.52 -18.29 -2.28
N VAL A 262 -7.75 -18.82 -2.48
CA VAL A 262 -7.94 -20.21 -2.91
C VAL A 262 -7.20 -20.48 -4.22
N ILE A 263 -7.39 -19.64 -5.24
CA ILE A 263 -6.69 -19.79 -6.52
C ILE A 263 -5.17 -19.78 -6.31
N ALA A 264 -4.64 -18.85 -5.53
CA ALA A 264 -3.20 -18.74 -5.28
C ALA A 264 -2.64 -19.99 -4.56
N GLN A 265 -3.27 -20.43 -3.46
CA GLN A 265 -2.78 -21.52 -2.61
C GLN A 265 -2.91 -22.90 -3.24
N PHE A 266 -3.87 -23.09 -4.15
CA PHE A 266 -3.99 -24.34 -4.89
C PHE A 266 -3.18 -24.31 -6.21
N THR A 267 -2.79 -23.13 -6.69
CA THR A 267 -1.78 -23.01 -7.75
C THR A 267 -0.39 -23.38 -7.23
N GLU A 268 -0.01 -22.83 -6.08
CA GLU A 268 1.28 -23.12 -5.41
C GLU A 268 1.07 -23.07 -3.91
N LYS A 269 1.29 -24.19 -3.21
CA LYS A 269 1.16 -24.25 -1.75
C LYS A 269 2.16 -23.32 -1.07
N GLY A 270 1.68 -22.45 -0.19
CA GLY A 270 2.49 -21.46 0.49
C GLY A 270 2.79 -20.22 -0.36
N ALA A 271 2.00 -19.94 -1.40
CA ALA A 271 2.05 -18.67 -2.14
C ALA A 271 1.96 -17.49 -1.17
N GLU A 272 2.82 -16.49 -1.37
CA GLU A 272 3.00 -15.34 -0.47
C GLU A 272 1.85 -14.32 -0.65
N PHE A 273 0.66 -14.68 -0.19
CA PHE A 273 -0.58 -13.92 -0.34
C PHE A 273 -0.77 -12.93 0.82
N VAL A 274 -0.98 -11.65 0.48
CA VAL A 274 -1.31 -10.57 1.40
C VAL A 274 -2.80 -10.27 1.29
N TYR A 275 -3.50 -10.29 2.41
CA TYR A 275 -4.95 -10.12 2.53
C TYR A 275 -5.32 -8.66 2.69
N GLY A 276 -6.41 -8.20 2.06
CA GLY A 276 -6.92 -6.82 2.22
C GLY A 276 -8.07 -6.50 1.27
N SER A 277 -8.41 -5.23 1.15
CA SER A 277 -9.38 -4.68 0.22
C SER A 277 -9.25 -3.17 0.15
N ASP A 278 -9.61 -2.58 -0.99
CA ASP A 278 -9.75 -1.14 -1.19
C ASP A 278 -11.23 -0.72 -1.33
N THR A 279 -12.11 -1.40 -0.61
CA THR A 279 -13.56 -1.14 -0.59
C THR A 279 -13.86 0.28 -0.14
N SER A 280 -14.70 0.99 -0.88
CA SER A 280 -15.18 2.32 -0.55
C SER A 280 -16.67 2.50 -0.85
N THR A 281 -17.11 3.73 -0.91
CA THR A 281 -18.45 4.13 -1.30
C THR A 281 -18.45 4.91 -2.61
N MET A 282 -19.52 4.78 -3.36
CA MET A 282 -19.84 5.72 -4.44
C MET A 282 -20.56 6.91 -3.82
N ASP A 283 -20.02 8.12 -3.96
CA ASP A 283 -20.71 9.35 -3.55
C ASP A 283 -22.04 9.49 -4.31
N GLN A 284 -23.14 9.60 -3.56
CA GLN A 284 -24.48 9.56 -4.12
C GLN A 284 -24.84 10.81 -4.94
N LYS A 285 -24.10 11.91 -4.82
CA LYS A 285 -24.33 13.15 -5.57
C LYS A 285 -23.57 13.19 -6.87
N THR A 286 -22.35 12.66 -6.86
CA THR A 286 -21.41 12.78 -7.99
C THR A 286 -21.22 11.47 -8.76
N GLY A 287 -21.58 10.33 -8.17
CA GLY A 287 -21.36 9.00 -8.75
C GLY A 287 -19.89 8.56 -8.73
N VAL A 288 -19.03 9.22 -7.98
CA VAL A 288 -17.57 8.98 -7.98
C VAL A 288 -17.18 8.11 -6.79
N PHE A 289 -16.18 7.25 -6.98
CA PHE A 289 -15.53 6.50 -5.91
C PHE A 289 -14.76 7.45 -4.99
N SER A 290 -14.97 7.37 -3.67
CA SER A 290 -14.36 8.30 -2.72
C SER A 290 -13.19 7.68 -1.97
N TYR A 291 -12.04 8.35 -1.99
CA TYR A 291 -10.85 8.01 -1.20
C TYR A 291 -10.80 8.76 0.15
N GLY A 292 -11.56 9.85 0.30
CA GLY A 292 -11.63 10.67 1.52
C GLY A 292 -12.77 10.31 2.47
N SER A 293 -13.65 9.35 2.11
CA SER A 293 -14.84 9.06 2.88
C SER A 293 -14.57 8.33 4.20
N PRO A 294 -15.38 8.57 5.26
CA PRO A 294 -15.30 7.81 6.50
C PRO A 294 -15.56 6.31 6.29
N GLU A 295 -16.41 5.94 5.32
CA GLU A 295 -16.73 4.56 4.97
C GLU A 295 -15.49 3.81 4.53
N TRP A 296 -14.62 4.43 3.72
CA TRP A 296 -13.35 3.83 3.30
C TRP A 296 -12.44 3.52 4.48
N MET A 297 -12.34 4.46 5.43
CA MET A 297 -11.57 4.26 6.66
C MET A 297 -12.13 3.12 7.52
N ILE A 298 -13.47 3.00 7.60
CA ILE A 298 -14.16 1.91 8.29
C ILE A 298 -13.82 0.56 7.64
N PHE A 299 -13.86 0.47 6.29
CA PHE A 299 -13.51 -0.77 5.58
C PHE A 299 -12.06 -1.18 5.82
N ASN A 300 -11.12 -0.24 5.79
CA ASN A 300 -9.71 -0.52 6.08
C ASN A 300 -9.52 -1.15 7.46
N VAL A 301 -10.18 -0.63 8.49
CA VAL A 301 -10.11 -1.18 9.85
C VAL A 301 -10.79 -2.55 9.93
N ALA A 302 -11.99 -2.70 9.35
CA ALA A 302 -12.74 -3.96 9.37
C ALA A 302 -11.99 -5.09 8.64
N MET A 303 -11.43 -4.81 7.46
CA MET A 303 -10.63 -5.78 6.71
C MET A 303 -9.35 -6.15 7.47
N ALA A 304 -8.71 -5.19 8.13
CA ALA A 304 -7.56 -5.51 8.99
C ALA A 304 -7.94 -6.42 10.16
N GLN A 305 -9.14 -6.26 10.77
CA GLN A 305 -9.63 -7.18 11.80
C GLN A 305 -9.87 -8.60 11.25
N LEU A 306 -10.45 -8.73 10.04
CA LEU A 306 -10.61 -10.02 9.36
C LEU A 306 -9.25 -10.64 9.02
N GLY A 307 -8.29 -9.87 8.51
CA GLY A 307 -6.93 -10.33 8.24
C GLY A 307 -6.26 -10.91 9.50
N ARG A 308 -6.41 -10.26 10.65
CA ARG A 308 -5.93 -10.79 11.94
C ARG A 308 -6.66 -12.06 12.37
N TYR A 309 -7.97 -12.13 12.15
CA TYR A 309 -8.74 -13.35 12.41
C TYR A 309 -8.21 -14.53 11.60
N TYR A 310 -7.84 -14.31 10.34
CA TYR A 310 -7.20 -15.31 9.47
C TYR A 310 -5.70 -15.49 9.75
N GLN A 311 -5.10 -14.61 10.54
CA GLN A 311 -3.65 -14.55 10.79
C GLN A 311 -2.83 -14.39 9.51
N LEU A 312 -3.31 -13.63 8.56
CA LEU A 312 -2.63 -13.31 7.31
C LEU A 312 -1.91 -11.97 7.38
N PRO A 313 -0.82 -11.76 6.63
CA PRO A 313 -0.30 -10.42 6.37
C PRO A 313 -1.38 -9.54 5.74
N ILE A 314 -1.44 -8.26 6.15
CA ILE A 314 -2.55 -7.37 5.86
C ILE A 314 -2.10 -6.20 4.99
N TRP A 315 -2.82 -5.99 3.90
CA TRP A 315 -2.79 -4.79 3.07
C TRP A 315 -3.87 -3.80 3.50
N SER A 316 -3.56 -2.52 3.43
CA SER A 316 -4.50 -1.42 3.67
C SER A 316 -4.08 -0.19 2.88
N THR A 317 -4.93 0.82 2.86
CA THR A 317 -4.75 2.02 2.06
C THR A 317 -4.81 3.27 2.93
N GLY A 318 -3.98 4.27 2.65
CA GLY A 318 -3.99 5.53 3.37
C GLY A 318 -3.09 6.60 2.74
N GLY A 319 -3.43 7.87 2.93
CA GLY A 319 -2.69 9.01 2.39
C GLY A 319 -3.31 9.66 1.15
N CYS A 320 -4.53 9.28 0.80
CA CYS A 320 -5.29 9.79 -0.34
C CYS A 320 -6.28 10.89 0.04
N SER A 321 -6.74 11.64 -0.96
CA SER A 321 -7.76 12.65 -0.81
C SER A 321 -8.62 12.81 -2.07
N ASP A 322 -9.88 13.19 -1.88
CA ASP A 322 -10.79 13.61 -2.95
C ASP A 322 -10.61 15.08 -3.35
N SER A 323 -9.75 15.86 -2.68
CA SER A 323 -9.42 17.22 -3.08
C SER A 323 -8.76 17.27 -4.45
N LYS A 324 -8.92 18.36 -5.18
CA LYS A 324 -8.35 18.58 -6.52
C LYS A 324 -7.01 19.28 -6.48
N ILE A 325 -6.68 19.87 -5.33
CA ILE A 325 -5.48 20.67 -5.06
C ILE A 325 -4.92 20.31 -3.68
N LEU A 326 -3.70 20.73 -3.40
CA LEU A 326 -3.14 20.64 -2.06
C LEU A 326 -3.69 21.76 -1.18
N ASP A 327 -4.69 21.43 -0.37
CA ASP A 327 -5.35 22.36 0.55
C ASP A 327 -5.62 21.71 1.93
N GLY A 328 -6.47 22.34 2.72
CA GLY A 328 -6.87 21.82 4.03
C GLY A 328 -7.61 20.48 3.92
N GLN A 329 -8.43 20.27 2.86
CA GLN A 329 -9.12 18.99 2.64
C GLN A 329 -8.11 17.89 2.33
N ALA A 330 -7.16 18.13 1.43
CA ALA A 330 -6.15 17.15 1.04
C ALA A 330 -5.37 16.62 2.26
N THR A 331 -4.91 17.52 3.12
CA THR A 331 -4.13 17.15 4.31
C THR A 331 -4.96 16.51 5.41
N LEU A 332 -6.20 16.94 5.60
CA LEU A 332 -7.14 16.37 6.58
C LEU A 332 -7.48 14.92 6.24
N GLU A 333 -7.94 14.67 5.00
CA GLU A 333 -8.34 13.34 4.55
C GLU A 333 -7.15 12.39 4.53
N ALA A 334 -6.02 12.79 3.93
CA ALA A 334 -4.81 11.97 3.90
C ALA A 334 -4.28 11.64 5.30
N GLY A 335 -4.25 12.63 6.21
CA GLY A 335 -3.78 12.41 7.58
C GLY A 335 -4.68 11.48 8.39
N LEU A 336 -6.00 11.62 8.26
CA LEU A 336 -6.96 10.82 9.00
C LEU A 336 -6.98 9.36 8.52
N ASN A 337 -7.00 9.13 7.20
CA ASN A 337 -7.00 7.77 6.67
C ASN A 337 -5.65 7.05 6.91
N LEU A 338 -4.49 7.72 6.84
CA LEU A 338 -3.20 7.17 7.26
C LEU A 338 -3.22 6.73 8.74
N PHE A 339 -3.77 7.58 9.61
CA PHE A 339 -3.86 7.25 11.03
C PHE A 339 -4.73 6.02 11.27
N MET A 340 -5.90 5.94 10.63
CA MET A 340 -6.83 4.80 10.77
C MET A 340 -6.21 3.51 10.25
N ALA A 341 -5.57 3.53 9.09
CA ALA A 341 -4.88 2.38 8.53
C ALA A 341 -3.73 1.90 9.44
N ALA A 342 -2.89 2.82 9.95
CA ALA A 342 -1.79 2.48 10.84
C ALA A 342 -2.28 1.95 12.19
N ALA A 343 -3.30 2.58 12.80
CA ALA A 343 -3.87 2.16 14.08
C ALA A 343 -4.59 0.80 13.98
N SER A 344 -5.06 0.41 12.79
CA SER A 344 -5.62 -0.92 12.54
C SER A 344 -4.57 -2.04 12.56
N GLY A 345 -3.27 -1.73 12.50
CA GLY A 345 -2.19 -2.70 12.50
C GLY A 345 -1.97 -3.42 11.17
N ALA A 346 -2.36 -2.81 10.06
CA ALA A 346 -2.07 -3.33 8.71
C ALA A 346 -0.56 -3.38 8.44
N ASN A 347 -0.09 -4.42 7.75
CA ASN A 347 1.35 -4.64 7.52
C ASN A 347 1.93 -3.82 6.36
N LEU A 348 1.14 -3.61 5.31
CA LEU A 348 1.45 -2.74 4.17
C LEU A 348 0.34 -1.71 4.02
N ILE A 349 0.69 -0.44 4.07
CA ILE A 349 -0.22 0.68 3.81
C ILE A 349 0.31 1.39 2.57
N HIS A 350 -0.42 1.28 1.46
CA HIS A 350 -0.08 1.94 0.21
C HIS A 350 -0.82 3.27 0.04
N ASP A 351 -0.62 3.91 -1.11
CA ASP A 351 -1.21 5.18 -1.52
C ASP A 351 -0.76 6.40 -0.72
N VAL A 352 0.34 6.28 0.01
CA VAL A 352 0.84 7.37 0.85
C VAL A 352 1.14 8.63 0.03
N GLY A 353 0.29 9.65 0.17
CA GLY A 353 0.41 10.91 -0.56
C GLY A 353 0.22 10.79 -2.08
N SER A 354 -0.35 9.68 -2.53
CA SER A 354 -0.37 9.33 -3.95
C SER A 354 -1.50 10.01 -4.72
N TYR A 355 -2.69 10.15 -4.12
CA TYR A 355 -3.86 10.53 -4.89
C TYR A 355 -4.56 11.79 -4.39
N LEU A 356 -4.87 12.63 -5.37
CA LEU A 356 -5.87 13.67 -5.39
C LEU A 356 -6.89 13.35 -6.50
N ASN A 357 -8.00 14.08 -6.51
CA ASN A 357 -8.97 14.04 -7.61
C ASN A 357 -9.40 12.60 -7.97
N PHE A 358 -9.83 11.84 -6.97
CA PHE A 358 -10.36 10.47 -7.15
C PHE A 358 -9.37 9.48 -7.79
N GLY A 359 -8.10 9.55 -7.43
CA GLY A 359 -7.04 8.67 -7.95
C GLY A 359 -6.42 9.13 -9.28
N LEU A 360 -6.91 10.22 -9.88
CA LEU A 360 -6.46 10.65 -11.21
C LEU A 360 -5.21 11.53 -11.22
N THR A 361 -4.88 12.14 -10.09
CA THR A 361 -3.80 13.15 -10.01
C THR A 361 -2.88 12.85 -8.84
N GLY A 362 -1.58 12.76 -9.07
CA GLY A 362 -0.57 12.64 -8.04
C GLY A 362 0.12 13.97 -7.73
N SER A 363 0.75 14.06 -6.53
CA SER A 363 1.56 15.20 -6.12
C SER A 363 2.76 14.76 -5.29
N LEU A 364 3.96 15.16 -5.71
CA LEU A 364 5.19 14.87 -4.97
C LEU A 364 5.23 15.62 -3.63
N GLU A 365 4.62 16.79 -3.55
CA GLU A 365 4.50 17.56 -2.31
C GLU A 365 3.59 16.85 -1.30
N LEU A 366 2.49 16.20 -1.75
CA LEU A 366 1.63 15.45 -0.85
C LEU A 366 2.37 14.23 -0.27
N VAL A 367 3.19 13.54 -1.07
CA VAL A 367 4.07 12.47 -0.58
C VAL A 367 4.99 12.98 0.53
N THR A 368 5.61 14.15 0.33
CA THR A 368 6.49 14.77 1.33
C THR A 368 5.73 15.19 2.61
N ILE A 369 4.49 15.66 2.48
CA ILE A 369 3.62 15.97 3.62
C ILE A 369 3.25 14.70 4.37
N CYS A 370 2.89 13.64 3.66
CA CYS A 370 2.52 12.37 4.28
C CYS A 370 3.70 11.69 5.01
N ASP A 371 4.95 11.85 4.54
CA ASP A 371 6.13 11.40 5.29
C ASP A 371 6.21 12.04 6.69
N GLU A 372 5.94 13.34 6.80
CA GLU A 372 5.86 14.03 8.10
C GLU A 372 4.67 13.55 8.94
N VAL A 373 3.51 13.31 8.32
CA VAL A 373 2.31 12.79 8.99
C VAL A 373 2.59 11.38 9.55
N ILE A 374 3.26 10.50 8.79
CA ILE A 374 3.65 9.16 9.25
C ILE A 374 4.61 9.27 10.44
N SER A 375 5.57 10.20 10.41
CA SER A 375 6.46 10.45 11.56
C SER A 375 5.66 10.80 12.82
N MET A 376 4.63 11.65 12.68
CA MET A 376 3.74 12.01 13.77
C MET A 376 2.89 10.81 14.25
N ILE A 377 2.34 10.02 13.32
CA ILE A 377 1.56 8.80 13.62
C ILE A 377 2.44 7.79 14.36
N THR A 378 3.66 7.57 13.88
CA THR A 378 4.62 6.65 14.53
C THR A 378 4.90 7.06 15.97
N TYR A 379 5.05 8.36 16.22
CA TYR A 379 5.21 8.90 17.55
C TYR A 379 3.96 8.67 18.43
N LEU A 380 2.75 8.89 17.90
CA LEU A 380 1.49 8.66 18.61
C LEU A 380 1.32 7.18 18.99
N LEU A 381 1.61 6.27 18.05
CA LEU A 381 1.44 4.82 18.23
C LEU A 381 2.54 4.18 19.10
N ARG A 382 3.62 4.90 19.38
CA ARG A 382 4.66 4.51 20.34
C ARG A 382 4.13 4.41 21.77
N GLY A 383 3.11 5.21 22.11
CA GLY A 383 2.59 5.32 23.48
C GLY A 383 3.55 6.01 24.45
N ILE A 384 3.32 5.85 25.74
CA ILE A 384 4.10 6.43 26.82
C ILE A 384 4.89 5.30 27.53
N GLU A 385 6.19 5.52 27.73
CA GLU A 385 7.01 4.61 28.51
C GLU A 385 6.91 4.97 30.01
N VAL A 386 6.44 4.03 30.83
CA VAL A 386 6.27 4.21 32.28
C VAL A 386 7.27 3.35 33.04
N THR A 387 8.30 3.99 33.61
CA THR A 387 9.33 3.39 34.44
C THR A 387 9.59 4.30 35.63
N ASP A 388 10.33 3.83 36.67
CA ASP A 388 10.69 4.66 37.81
C ASP A 388 11.47 5.93 37.36
N GLU A 389 12.30 5.82 36.34
CA GLU A 389 13.05 6.94 35.77
C GLU A 389 12.15 7.94 35.01
N THR A 390 11.22 7.45 34.21
CA THR A 390 10.31 8.32 33.43
C THR A 390 9.20 8.94 34.30
N LEU A 391 8.84 8.31 35.42
CA LEU A 391 7.94 8.89 36.42
C LEU A 391 8.57 10.12 37.12
N ALA A 392 9.88 10.24 37.14
CA ALA A 392 10.65 11.43 37.52
C ALA A 392 10.33 12.00 38.94
N LEU A 393 9.93 11.17 39.93
CA LEU A 393 9.48 11.61 41.25
C LEU A 393 10.54 12.47 41.96
N GLU A 394 11.81 12.02 41.97
CA GLU A 394 12.91 12.80 42.58
C GLU A 394 13.11 14.17 41.95
N VAL A 395 12.88 14.29 40.65
CA VAL A 395 13.00 15.56 39.91
C VAL A 395 11.84 16.49 40.26
N ILE A 396 10.64 15.92 40.40
CA ILE A 396 9.42 16.64 40.82
C ILE A 396 9.62 17.19 42.26
N ASP A 397 10.06 16.35 43.19
CA ASP A 397 10.33 16.73 44.58
C ASP A 397 11.39 17.84 44.67
N LYS A 398 12.47 17.70 43.87
CA LYS A 398 13.55 18.68 43.86
C LYS A 398 13.10 20.04 43.31
N VAL A 399 12.25 20.08 42.29
CA VAL A 399 11.74 21.32 41.71
C VAL A 399 10.70 21.97 42.60
N GLY A 400 9.83 21.17 43.20
CA GLY A 400 8.79 21.61 44.11
C GLY A 400 7.71 22.48 43.48
N PRO A 401 6.68 22.86 44.24
CA PRO A 401 5.59 23.69 43.77
C PRO A 401 6.08 25.09 43.35
N GLY A 402 5.70 25.53 42.15
CA GLY A 402 6.06 26.87 41.60
C GLY A 402 7.43 26.95 40.95
N GLY A 403 8.22 25.86 40.94
CA GLY A 403 9.52 25.79 40.29
C GLY A 403 9.43 25.59 38.77
N HIS A 404 10.56 25.32 38.10
CA HIS A 404 10.61 25.04 36.65
C HIS A 404 11.64 23.95 36.33
N PHE A 405 11.37 23.17 35.31
CA PHE A 405 12.17 22.00 34.91
C PHE A 405 13.25 22.31 33.86
N ILE A 406 13.27 23.51 33.27
CA ILE A 406 14.14 23.87 32.13
C ILE A 406 15.63 23.64 32.40
N THR A 407 16.08 23.88 33.62
CA THR A 407 17.48 23.74 34.02
C THR A 407 17.85 22.38 34.62
N GLN A 408 16.90 21.45 34.68
CA GLN A 408 17.15 20.14 35.22
C GLN A 408 17.87 19.22 34.23
N LYS A 409 18.80 18.41 34.75
CA LYS A 409 19.53 17.41 33.98
C LYS A 409 18.56 16.41 33.31
N HIS A 410 17.48 16.08 33.99
CA HIS A 410 16.40 15.23 33.45
C HIS A 410 15.84 15.80 32.17
N THR A 411 15.47 17.08 32.11
CA THR A 411 15.00 17.76 30.88
C THR A 411 16.02 17.64 29.76
N LEU A 412 17.29 17.89 30.02
CA LEU A 412 18.35 17.77 29.04
C LEU A 412 18.47 16.34 28.47
N ASN A 413 18.31 15.31 29.29
CA ASN A 413 18.45 13.92 28.91
C ASN A 413 17.24 13.42 28.09
N TYR A 414 16.04 13.94 28.37
CA TYR A 414 14.80 13.39 27.84
C TYR A 414 14.12 14.21 26.74
N PHE A 415 14.32 15.55 26.68
CA PHE A 415 13.53 16.39 25.78
C PHE A 415 13.58 15.95 24.30
N LYS A 416 14.71 15.43 23.79
CA LYS A 416 14.84 14.91 22.42
C LYS A 416 14.26 13.50 22.24
N LYS A 417 14.21 12.72 23.30
CA LYS A 417 13.69 11.34 23.26
C LYS A 417 12.18 11.31 23.41
N GLU A 418 11.66 12.19 24.29
CA GLU A 418 10.26 12.20 24.70
C GLU A 418 9.39 13.15 23.87
N HIS A 419 9.96 14.08 23.12
CA HIS A 419 9.16 15.05 22.37
C HIS A 419 9.40 14.92 20.87
N TRP A 420 8.32 14.71 20.11
CA TRP A 420 8.37 14.72 18.66
C TRP A 420 8.69 16.14 18.13
N MET A 421 9.65 16.22 17.23
CA MET A 421 10.06 17.46 16.60
C MET A 421 9.71 17.44 15.12
N PRO A 422 8.92 18.41 14.64
CA PRO A 422 8.58 18.49 13.22
C PRO A 422 9.80 18.80 12.37
N THR A 423 9.82 18.26 11.15
CA THR A 423 10.79 18.60 10.11
C THR A 423 10.19 19.48 9.03
N LEU A 424 8.87 19.40 8.84
CA LEU A 424 8.11 20.15 7.85
C LEU A 424 7.08 21.09 8.48
N LEU A 425 6.39 20.66 9.56
CA LEU A 425 5.40 21.49 10.25
C LEU A 425 6.06 22.64 11.02
N ASP A 426 5.40 23.80 11.07
CA ASP A 426 5.91 25.01 11.72
C ASP A 426 5.38 25.15 13.14
N ARG A 427 6.27 25.45 14.10
CA ARG A 427 5.97 25.78 15.50
C ARG A 427 6.56 27.13 15.92
N GLN A 428 6.93 27.98 14.96
CA GLN A 428 7.48 29.29 15.25
C GLN A 428 6.41 30.24 15.80
N MET A 429 6.87 31.20 16.59
CA MET A 429 6.06 32.40 16.94
C MET A 429 5.72 33.16 15.65
N ARG A 430 4.50 33.70 15.55
CA ARG A 430 4.03 34.42 14.35
C ARG A 430 5.04 35.43 13.81
N ASN A 431 5.67 36.26 14.71
CA ASN A 431 6.63 37.27 14.29
C ASN A 431 7.89 36.67 13.61
N ASN A 432 8.33 35.49 14.06
CA ASN A 432 9.46 34.79 13.45
C ASN A 432 9.04 34.17 12.11
N TRP A 433 7.88 33.54 12.05
CA TRP A 433 7.32 32.99 10.81
C TRP A 433 7.19 34.06 9.72
N VAL A 434 6.70 35.28 10.07
CA VAL A 434 6.66 36.43 9.13
C VAL A 434 8.06 36.82 8.65
N LYS A 435 9.05 36.89 9.56
CA LYS A 435 10.43 37.21 9.20
C LYS A 435 11.10 36.17 8.31
N THR A 436 10.69 34.91 8.41
CA THR A 436 11.24 33.82 7.61
C THR A 436 10.46 33.56 6.31
N GLY A 437 9.59 34.49 5.90
CA GLY A 437 8.94 34.50 4.59
C GLY A 437 7.49 34.00 4.55
N SER A 438 6.84 33.80 5.71
CA SER A 438 5.41 33.46 5.84
C SER A 438 4.99 32.21 5.01
N LYS A 439 5.90 31.25 4.88
CA LYS A 439 5.66 30.06 4.04
C LYS A 439 4.55 29.18 4.63
N ASP A 440 3.61 28.79 3.81
CA ASP A 440 2.62 27.76 4.13
C ASP A 440 3.20 26.34 4.06
N LEU A 441 2.39 25.33 4.36
CA LEU A 441 2.84 23.93 4.38
C LEU A 441 3.23 23.44 2.99
N VAL A 442 2.46 23.81 1.95
CA VAL A 442 2.70 23.37 0.57
C VAL A 442 4.01 23.94 0.03
N GLN A 443 4.29 25.22 0.32
CA GLN A 443 5.55 25.85 -0.05
C GLN A 443 6.76 25.18 0.61
N ARG A 444 6.68 24.86 1.90
CA ARG A 444 7.75 24.12 2.60
C ARG A 444 7.93 22.70 2.05
N ALA A 445 6.83 22.00 1.76
CA ALA A 445 6.88 20.67 1.16
C ALA A 445 7.55 20.71 -0.22
N ARG A 446 7.21 21.68 -1.05
CA ARG A 446 7.83 21.89 -2.36
C ARG A 446 9.33 22.12 -2.27
N GLU A 447 9.76 23.00 -1.37
CA GLU A 447 11.20 23.27 -1.15
C GLU A 447 11.94 21.99 -0.73
N LYS A 448 11.37 21.23 0.22
CA LYS A 448 11.94 19.94 0.67
C LYS A 448 11.97 18.90 -0.45
N THR A 449 10.90 18.77 -1.23
CA THR A 449 10.82 17.88 -2.39
C THR A 449 11.91 18.20 -3.42
N ASN A 450 12.03 19.49 -3.80
CA ASN A 450 13.04 19.93 -4.76
C ASN A 450 14.46 19.74 -4.23
N GLU A 451 14.69 20.00 -2.95
CA GLU A 451 15.98 19.74 -2.30
C GLU A 451 16.34 18.25 -2.38
N ILE A 452 15.42 17.36 -2.03
CA ILE A 452 15.63 15.90 -2.10
C ILE A 452 15.94 15.48 -3.54
N LEU A 453 15.11 15.87 -4.51
CA LEU A 453 15.29 15.49 -5.91
C LEU A 453 16.58 16.03 -6.53
N SER A 454 17.11 17.15 -6.02
CA SER A 454 18.39 17.70 -6.50
C SER A 454 19.62 17.01 -5.90
N LYS A 455 19.52 16.42 -4.70
CA LYS A 455 20.66 15.90 -3.94
C LYS A 455 20.70 14.38 -3.83
N HIS A 456 19.52 13.74 -3.72
CA HIS A 456 19.45 12.31 -3.48
C HIS A 456 19.57 11.52 -4.78
N GLN A 457 20.45 10.53 -4.76
CA GLN A 457 20.58 9.51 -5.81
C GLN A 457 20.70 8.15 -5.11
N PRO A 458 19.81 7.20 -5.37
CA PRO A 458 19.98 5.82 -4.88
C PRO A 458 21.22 5.19 -5.51
N THR A 459 21.74 4.14 -4.91
CA THR A 459 22.85 3.39 -5.49
C THR A 459 22.51 2.92 -6.91
N PRO A 460 23.24 3.37 -7.92
CA PRO A 460 22.93 3.02 -9.31
C PRO A 460 23.07 1.51 -9.53
N LEU A 461 22.33 0.99 -10.50
CA LEU A 461 22.54 -0.38 -10.98
C LEU A 461 23.94 -0.51 -11.59
N PRO A 462 24.65 -1.64 -11.42
CA PRO A 462 25.87 -1.93 -12.16
C PRO A 462 25.66 -1.73 -13.68
N ALA A 463 26.69 -1.27 -14.39
CA ALA A 463 26.55 -0.90 -15.79
C ALA A 463 26.11 -2.06 -16.70
N ASP A 464 26.57 -3.28 -16.41
CA ASP A 464 26.15 -4.51 -17.08
C ASP A 464 24.66 -4.82 -16.80
N VAL A 465 24.25 -4.79 -15.53
CA VAL A 465 22.83 -5.00 -15.13
C VAL A 465 21.92 -3.94 -15.76
N SER A 466 22.35 -2.67 -15.77
CA SER A 466 21.57 -1.58 -16.39
C SER A 466 21.35 -1.80 -17.89
N ARG A 467 22.39 -2.28 -18.60
CA ARG A 467 22.31 -2.62 -20.02
C ARG A 467 21.42 -3.84 -20.26
N ASP A 468 21.54 -4.87 -19.42
CA ASP A 468 20.75 -6.09 -19.54
C ASP A 468 19.27 -5.83 -19.25
N LEU A 469 18.95 -4.95 -18.29
CA LEU A 469 17.59 -4.48 -18.02
C LEU A 469 17.02 -3.72 -19.23
N GLU A 470 17.81 -2.83 -19.84
CA GLU A 470 17.38 -2.11 -21.05
C GLU A 470 17.11 -3.06 -22.23
N ASN A 471 17.98 -4.08 -22.42
CA ASN A 471 17.77 -5.09 -23.44
C ASN A 471 16.51 -5.93 -23.17
N THR A 472 16.26 -6.29 -21.90
CA THR A 472 15.06 -7.03 -21.48
C THR A 472 13.79 -6.21 -21.76
N LEU A 473 13.80 -4.92 -21.44
CA LEU A 473 12.70 -4.01 -21.74
C LEU A 473 12.45 -3.93 -23.27
N LYS A 474 13.48 -3.64 -24.07
CA LYS A 474 13.38 -3.54 -25.53
C LYS A 474 12.87 -4.83 -26.18
N GLN A 475 13.32 -5.99 -25.67
CA GLN A 475 12.86 -7.29 -26.16
C GLN A 475 11.36 -7.49 -25.84
N ALA A 476 10.93 -7.17 -24.61
CA ALA A 476 9.52 -7.26 -24.21
C ALA A 476 8.64 -6.32 -25.05
N GLU A 477 9.10 -5.07 -25.28
CA GLU A 477 8.39 -4.13 -26.16
C GLU A 477 8.23 -4.68 -27.58
N LYS A 478 9.29 -5.20 -28.15
CA LYS A 478 9.28 -5.81 -29.49
C LYS A 478 8.28 -6.97 -29.57
N GLU A 479 8.28 -7.85 -28.59
CA GLU A 479 7.38 -9.01 -28.54
C GLU A 479 5.90 -8.59 -28.37
N ILE A 480 5.62 -7.55 -27.60
CA ILE A 480 4.26 -7.09 -27.30
C ILE A 480 3.72 -6.21 -28.43
N LEU A 481 4.53 -5.31 -28.96
CA LEU A 481 4.11 -4.34 -30.00
C LEU A 481 4.22 -4.90 -31.42
N GLY A 482 4.97 -6.00 -31.61
CA GLY A 482 5.09 -6.67 -32.92
C GLY A 482 6.02 -5.97 -33.90
N HIS A 483 7.05 -5.24 -33.43
CA HIS A 483 8.01 -4.47 -34.25
C HIS A 483 9.43 -5.01 -34.14
#